data_4bdbbad7b5e6076d480fb3714b212f4b
#
_entry.id   4bdbbad7b5e6076d480fb3714b212f4b
#
_cell.length_a   1.000
_cell.length_b   1.000
_cell.length_c   1.000
_cell.angle_alpha   90.00
_cell.angle_beta   90.00
_cell.angle_gamma   90.00
#
_symmetry.space_group_name_H-M   'P 1'
#
loop_
_entity.id
_entity.type
_entity.pdbx_description
1 polymer ?
#
loop_
_entity_poly.entity_id
_entity_poly.type
_entity_poly.pdbx_seq_one_letter_code
_entity_poly.pdbx_strand_id
1 'polypeptide(L)'
;AQRGWTPAFYSIHEELLPIFDSMGWEHFSVGEETVVDLPEFDLVGKAREKIRQPVTRAEREGMHTEWGSWRELSAALTVQIEEISEAWVAEKALPEMGFTLGGIAEARDPEVRLLLAIDADGRVQGVTSWMPSWTDGVQTGWTLDFMRRAADGPNGVMEFLIAKAALRMRDEGIAVMS
;
A
#
# COMPACT_ATOMS: atom_id res chain seq x y z
N ALA A 1 27.26 0.22 18.61
CA ALA A 1 28.22 0.94 19.44
C ALA A 1 29.66 0.98 18.87
N GLN A 2 30.13 -0.05 18.13
CA GLN A 2 31.52 -0.06 17.59
C GLN A 2 31.80 1.01 16.52
N ARG A 3 30.79 1.62 15.90
CA ARG A 3 30.92 2.66 14.88
C ARG A 3 30.47 4.04 15.33
N GLY A 4 30.15 4.24 16.63
CA GLY A 4 29.69 5.50 17.17
C GLY A 4 28.31 5.97 16.65
N TRP A 5 27.53 5.07 16.06
CA TRP A 5 26.20 5.38 15.59
C TRP A 5 25.19 5.32 16.72
N THR A 6 24.26 6.26 16.77
CA THR A 6 23.10 6.21 17.64
C THR A 6 22.02 5.35 16.93
N PRO A 7 21.64 4.21 17.52
CA PRO A 7 20.56 3.41 16.93
C PRO A 7 19.22 4.13 17.08
N ALA A 8 18.37 3.98 16.08
CA ALA A 8 16.98 4.44 16.11
C ALA A 8 16.08 3.33 15.58
N PHE A 9 14.90 3.25 16.16
CA PHE A 9 13.80 2.37 15.70
C PHE A 9 12.66 3.24 15.22
N TYR A 10 12.02 2.82 14.15
CA TYR A 10 10.90 3.52 13.54
C TYR A 10 9.69 2.61 13.48
N SER A 11 8.48 3.17 13.63
CA SER A 11 7.22 2.43 13.54
C SER A 11 7.10 1.30 14.57
N ILE A 12 7.43 1.61 15.83
CA ILE A 12 7.32 0.68 16.95
C ILE A 12 5.88 0.77 17.50
N HIS A 13 5.22 -0.38 17.61
CA HIS A 13 3.91 -0.48 18.25
C HIS A 13 3.99 -0.21 19.76
N GLU A 14 2.95 0.39 20.32
CA GLU A 14 2.87 0.76 21.75
C GLU A 14 3.17 -0.40 22.70
N GLU A 15 2.80 -1.61 22.34
CA GLU A 15 3.02 -2.84 23.13
C GLU A 15 4.50 -3.10 23.43
N LEU A 16 5.39 -2.62 22.55
CA LEU A 16 6.85 -2.79 22.69
C LEU A 16 7.52 -1.64 23.45
N LEU A 17 6.85 -0.51 23.65
CA LEU A 17 7.42 0.66 24.33
C LEU A 17 7.97 0.35 25.73
N PRO A 18 7.32 -0.49 26.58
CA PRO A 18 7.87 -0.82 27.90
C PRO A 18 9.27 -1.46 27.84
N ILE A 19 9.60 -2.18 26.75
CA ILE A 19 10.94 -2.76 26.56
C ILE A 19 11.97 -1.65 26.35
N PHE A 20 11.65 -0.68 25.50
CA PHE A 20 12.53 0.47 25.21
C PHE A 20 12.69 1.38 26.43
N ASP A 21 11.61 1.64 27.17
CA ASP A 21 11.63 2.41 28.40
C ASP A 21 12.53 1.76 29.45
N SER A 22 12.48 0.42 29.59
CA SER A 22 13.34 -0.31 30.51
C SER A 22 14.83 -0.21 30.19
N MET A 23 15.17 0.09 28.94
CA MET A 23 16.52 0.32 28.46
C MET A 23 16.93 1.81 28.49
N GLY A 24 16.05 2.70 28.94
CA GLY A 24 16.30 4.14 29.00
C GLY A 24 16.25 4.84 27.65
N TRP A 25 15.51 4.29 26.68
CA TRP A 25 15.35 4.92 25.37
C TRP A 25 14.22 5.95 25.39
N GLU A 26 14.43 7.04 24.71
CA GLU A 26 13.39 8.03 24.48
C GLU A 26 12.55 7.65 23.26
N HIS A 27 11.26 7.91 23.31
CA HIS A 27 10.34 7.70 22.20
C HIS A 27 9.40 8.89 22.02
N PHE A 28 8.87 9.05 20.82
CA PHE A 28 7.84 10.02 20.50
C PHE A 28 6.92 9.48 19.41
N SER A 29 5.65 9.89 19.47
CA SER A 29 4.68 9.49 18.45
C SER A 29 5.00 10.17 17.11
N VAL A 30 5.03 9.39 16.04
CA VAL A 30 5.27 9.85 14.67
C VAL A 30 4.00 9.83 13.81
N GLY A 31 2.95 9.18 14.29
CA GLY A 31 1.68 9.04 13.57
C GLY A 31 0.79 7.99 14.20
N GLU A 32 -0.32 7.72 13.53
CA GLU A 32 -1.28 6.68 13.86
C GLU A 32 -1.38 5.70 12.69
N GLU A 33 -1.46 4.41 12.98
CA GLU A 33 -1.75 3.40 11.99
C GLU A 33 -3.27 3.27 11.83
N THR A 34 -3.74 3.36 10.58
CA THR A 34 -5.14 3.13 10.26
C THR A 34 -5.34 1.66 9.91
N VAL A 35 -6.07 0.93 10.75
CA VAL A 35 -6.42 -0.46 10.50
C VAL A 35 -7.88 -0.54 10.05
N VAL A 36 -8.12 -1.26 8.97
CA VAL A 36 -9.47 -1.54 8.44
C VAL A 36 -9.82 -2.99 8.74
N ASP A 37 -10.91 -3.19 9.47
CA ASP A 37 -11.50 -4.50 9.72
C ASP A 37 -12.28 -4.95 8.46
N LEU A 38 -11.82 -6.02 7.85
CA LEU A 38 -12.26 -6.42 6.51
C LEU A 38 -13.52 -7.29 6.48
N PRO A 39 -13.80 -8.19 7.44
CA PRO A 39 -14.95 -9.08 7.36
C PRO A 39 -16.28 -8.37 7.13
N GLU A 40 -16.44 -7.17 7.69
CA GLU A 40 -17.66 -6.36 7.53
C GLU A 40 -17.50 -5.20 6.54
N PHE A 41 -16.38 -5.15 5.82
CA PHE A 41 -16.13 -4.07 4.86
C PHE A 41 -17.02 -4.25 3.62
N ASP A 42 -17.77 -3.19 3.30
CA ASP A 42 -18.56 -3.10 2.07
C ASP A 42 -18.57 -1.66 1.53
N LEU A 43 -19.23 -1.49 0.39
CA LEU A 43 -19.45 -0.18 -0.23
C LEU A 43 -20.94 0.22 -0.19
N VAL A 44 -21.75 -0.38 0.68
CA VAL A 44 -23.20 -0.15 0.77
C VAL A 44 -23.51 1.01 1.73
N GLY A 45 -24.60 1.69 1.45
CA GLY A 45 -25.14 2.75 2.32
C GLY A 45 -24.50 4.13 2.13
N LYS A 46 -25.08 5.11 2.82
CA LYS A 46 -24.73 6.53 2.69
C LYS A 46 -23.33 6.84 3.27
N ALA A 47 -22.94 6.15 4.34
CA ALA A 47 -21.64 6.36 4.99
C ALA A 47 -20.46 5.99 4.06
N ARG A 48 -20.68 5.04 3.12
CA ARG A 48 -19.67 4.58 2.17
C ARG A 48 -19.72 5.30 0.82
N GLU A 49 -20.59 6.28 0.66
CA GLU A 49 -20.80 6.98 -0.63
C GLU A 49 -19.51 7.60 -1.19
N LYS A 50 -18.71 8.24 -0.34
CA LYS A 50 -17.47 8.89 -0.76
C LYS A 50 -16.41 7.92 -1.31
N ILE A 51 -16.40 6.68 -0.82
CA ILE A 51 -15.50 5.63 -1.31
C ILE A 51 -16.10 4.94 -2.54
N ARG A 52 -17.43 4.71 -2.54
CA ARG A 52 -18.13 4.06 -3.64
C ARG A 52 -18.15 4.89 -4.93
N GLN A 53 -18.27 6.22 -4.85
CA GLN A 53 -18.34 7.08 -6.03
C GLN A 53 -17.09 6.96 -6.93
N PRO A 54 -15.84 7.05 -6.43
CA PRO A 54 -14.64 6.79 -7.23
C PRO A 54 -14.64 5.41 -7.90
N VAL A 55 -15.04 4.37 -7.16
CA VAL A 55 -15.11 2.99 -7.68
C VAL A 55 -16.08 2.90 -8.84
N THR A 56 -17.34 3.35 -8.64
CA THR A 56 -18.37 3.30 -9.68
C THR A 56 -17.99 4.10 -10.91
N ARG A 57 -17.33 5.26 -10.73
CA ARG A 57 -16.87 6.08 -11.84
C ARG A 57 -15.77 5.38 -12.63
N ALA A 58 -14.75 4.88 -11.95
CA ALA A 58 -13.64 4.19 -12.58
C ALA A 58 -14.10 2.97 -13.39
N GLU A 59 -14.97 2.14 -12.82
CA GLU A 59 -15.54 0.97 -13.50
C GLU A 59 -16.37 1.36 -14.73
N ARG A 60 -17.17 2.43 -14.64
CA ARG A 60 -17.95 2.94 -15.78
C ARG A 60 -17.05 3.46 -16.92
N GLU A 61 -15.88 3.98 -16.58
CA GLU A 61 -14.86 4.46 -17.52
C GLU A 61 -13.98 3.31 -18.05
N GLY A 62 -14.31 2.05 -17.73
CA GLY A 62 -13.63 0.87 -18.23
C GLY A 62 -12.37 0.49 -17.44
N MET A 63 -12.14 1.12 -16.29
CA MET A 63 -11.00 0.79 -15.43
C MET A 63 -11.24 -0.55 -14.74
N HIS A 64 -10.23 -1.38 -14.72
CA HIS A 64 -10.22 -2.66 -14.00
C HIS A 64 -8.95 -2.79 -13.16
N THR A 65 -8.88 -3.84 -12.34
CA THR A 65 -7.72 -4.08 -11.48
C THR A 65 -7.05 -5.40 -11.82
N GLU A 66 -5.71 -5.42 -11.72
CA GLU A 66 -4.91 -6.63 -11.77
C GLU A 66 -4.13 -6.78 -10.46
N TRP A 67 -4.19 -7.97 -9.86
CA TRP A 67 -3.54 -8.33 -8.61
C TRP A 67 -2.55 -9.44 -8.83
N GLY A 68 -1.32 -9.26 -8.39
CA GLY A 68 -0.30 -10.28 -8.49
C GLY A 68 1.02 -9.85 -7.86
N SER A 69 1.95 -10.79 -7.75
CA SER A 69 3.34 -10.47 -7.45
C SER A 69 4.03 -9.88 -8.68
N TRP A 70 5.15 -9.20 -8.48
CA TRP A 70 5.94 -8.64 -9.59
C TRP A 70 6.23 -9.65 -10.71
N ARG A 71 6.47 -10.91 -10.34
CA ARG A 71 6.83 -11.98 -11.30
C ARG A 71 5.66 -12.49 -12.12
N GLU A 72 4.45 -12.31 -11.62
CA GLU A 72 3.21 -12.74 -12.28
C GLU A 72 2.71 -11.71 -13.29
N LEU A 73 3.12 -10.44 -13.12
CA LEU A 73 2.74 -9.37 -14.04
C LEU A 73 3.48 -9.50 -15.38
N SER A 74 2.83 -9.05 -16.44
CA SER A 74 3.48 -8.99 -17.77
C SER A 74 4.62 -7.96 -17.77
N ALA A 75 5.61 -8.17 -18.63
CA ALA A 75 6.72 -7.22 -18.82
C ALA A 75 6.22 -5.81 -19.20
N ALA A 76 5.13 -5.73 -19.95
CA ALA A 76 4.54 -4.44 -20.34
C ALA A 76 3.97 -3.68 -19.13
N LEU A 77 3.40 -4.37 -18.14
CA LEU A 77 2.88 -3.75 -16.93
C LEU A 77 4.02 -3.34 -15.99
N THR A 78 5.04 -4.21 -15.82
CA THR A 78 6.18 -3.87 -14.94
C THR A 78 6.95 -2.65 -15.43
N VAL A 79 7.13 -2.47 -16.74
CA VAL A 79 7.73 -1.27 -17.33
C VAL A 79 6.90 -0.02 -16.99
N GLN A 80 5.57 -0.08 -17.16
CA GLN A 80 4.70 1.05 -16.81
C GLN A 80 4.75 1.40 -15.31
N ILE A 81 4.85 0.41 -14.42
CA ILE A 81 5.01 0.64 -12.98
C ILE A 81 6.31 1.37 -12.69
N GLU A 82 7.42 0.96 -13.33
CA GLU A 82 8.72 1.61 -13.19
C GLU A 82 8.66 3.06 -13.67
N GLU A 83 8.08 3.31 -14.85
CA GLU A 83 7.89 4.66 -15.40
C GLU A 83 7.07 5.58 -14.46
N ILE A 84 5.98 5.07 -13.91
CA ILE A 84 5.15 5.81 -12.94
C ILE A 84 5.95 6.14 -11.68
N SER A 85 6.73 5.19 -11.18
CA SER A 85 7.54 5.38 -9.98
C SER A 85 8.66 6.38 -10.20
N GLU A 86 9.36 6.30 -11.34
CA GLU A 86 10.40 7.25 -11.72
C GLU A 86 9.85 8.67 -11.88
N ALA A 87 8.72 8.82 -12.56
CA ALA A 87 8.03 10.10 -12.72
C ALA A 87 7.65 10.71 -11.35
N TRP A 88 7.11 9.87 -10.44
CA TRP A 88 6.73 10.31 -9.11
C TRP A 88 7.94 10.77 -8.28
N VAL A 89 9.08 10.05 -8.34
CA VAL A 89 10.33 10.45 -7.67
C VAL A 89 10.86 11.75 -8.26
N ALA A 90 10.82 11.91 -9.59
CA ALA A 90 11.30 13.11 -10.26
C ALA A 90 10.50 14.38 -9.90
N GLU A 91 9.22 14.25 -9.57
CA GLU A 91 8.39 15.37 -9.08
C GLU A 91 8.74 15.81 -7.65
N LYS A 92 9.42 14.96 -6.89
CA LYS A 92 9.81 15.27 -5.51
C LYS A 92 11.14 15.99 -5.49
N ALA A 93 11.21 17.08 -4.73
CA ALA A 93 12.47 17.84 -4.55
C ALA A 93 13.52 17.09 -3.70
N LEU A 94 13.15 15.98 -3.08
CA LEU A 94 13.99 15.16 -2.22
C LEU A 94 14.07 13.73 -2.75
N PRO A 95 15.20 13.04 -2.58
CA PRO A 95 15.31 11.63 -2.93
C PRO A 95 14.33 10.79 -2.11
N GLU A 96 13.96 9.64 -2.64
CA GLU A 96 13.09 8.67 -1.96
C GLU A 96 13.70 8.29 -0.60
N MET A 97 12.87 8.33 0.45
CA MET A 97 13.30 7.94 1.79
C MET A 97 13.22 6.42 1.92
N GLY A 98 14.23 5.72 1.43
CA GLY A 98 14.29 4.26 1.42
C GLY A 98 14.29 3.56 2.79
N PHE A 99 14.15 4.31 3.88
CA PHE A 99 14.06 3.76 5.23
C PHE A 99 12.62 3.68 5.75
N THR A 100 11.73 4.56 5.29
CA THR A 100 10.38 4.72 5.86
C THR A 100 9.26 4.39 4.88
N LEU A 101 9.58 4.30 3.61
CA LEU A 101 8.62 4.00 2.54
C LEU A 101 9.22 2.97 1.61
N GLY A 102 8.41 2.01 1.21
CA GLY A 102 8.78 1.06 0.18
C GLY A 102 8.92 1.69 -1.20
N GLY A 103 9.66 1.02 -2.04
CA GLY A 103 9.91 1.41 -3.41
C GLY A 103 9.80 0.21 -4.36
N ILE A 104 10.30 0.39 -5.59
CA ILE A 104 10.29 -0.67 -6.60
C ILE A 104 11.14 -1.89 -6.19
N ALA A 105 12.21 -1.67 -5.39
CA ALA A 105 13.04 -2.77 -4.92
C ALA A 105 12.26 -3.73 -4.01
N GLU A 106 11.51 -3.19 -3.06
CA GLU A 106 10.66 -3.93 -2.13
C GLU A 106 9.47 -4.57 -2.86
N ALA A 107 8.89 -3.87 -3.83
CA ALA A 107 7.78 -4.38 -4.65
C ALA A 107 8.13 -5.66 -5.47
N ARG A 108 9.43 -5.92 -5.67
CA ARG A 108 9.91 -7.14 -6.35
C ARG A 108 10.03 -8.35 -5.43
N ASP A 109 9.85 -8.18 -4.13
CA ASP A 109 9.82 -9.30 -3.19
C ASP A 109 8.67 -10.25 -3.56
N PRO A 110 8.89 -11.58 -3.61
CA PRO A 110 7.89 -12.54 -4.02
C PRO A 110 6.67 -12.62 -3.08
N GLU A 111 6.78 -12.16 -1.85
CA GLU A 111 5.68 -12.11 -0.89
C GLU A 111 4.84 -10.85 -1.02
N VAL A 112 5.38 -9.79 -1.60
CA VAL A 112 4.64 -8.54 -1.85
C VAL A 112 3.64 -8.75 -3.00
N ARG A 113 2.47 -8.15 -2.84
CA ARG A 113 1.43 -8.09 -3.88
C ARG A 113 1.26 -6.67 -4.38
N LEU A 114 1.01 -6.56 -5.66
CA LEU A 114 0.69 -5.32 -6.34
C LEU A 114 -0.77 -5.34 -6.75
N LEU A 115 -1.45 -4.23 -6.59
CA LEU A 115 -2.76 -3.99 -7.20
C LEU A 115 -2.64 -2.82 -8.16
N LEU A 116 -2.93 -3.07 -9.42
CA LEU A 116 -2.88 -2.11 -10.51
C LEU A 116 -4.28 -1.63 -10.87
N ALA A 117 -4.43 -0.35 -11.15
CA ALA A 117 -5.59 0.20 -11.85
C ALA A 117 -5.21 0.38 -13.33
N ILE A 118 -5.91 -0.32 -14.21
CA ILE A 118 -5.62 -0.35 -15.64
C ILE A 118 -6.85 0.17 -16.38
N ASP A 119 -6.66 1.12 -17.28
CA ASP A 119 -7.72 1.68 -18.10
C ASP A 119 -8.10 0.77 -19.29
N ALA A 120 -9.09 1.19 -20.08
CA ALA A 120 -9.59 0.46 -21.23
C ALA A 120 -8.54 0.30 -22.34
N ASP A 121 -7.52 1.14 -22.38
CA ASP A 121 -6.43 1.10 -23.37
C ASP A 121 -5.24 0.26 -22.89
N GLY A 122 -5.32 -0.35 -21.69
CA GLY A 122 -4.26 -1.18 -21.08
C GLY A 122 -3.15 -0.36 -20.43
N ARG A 123 -3.39 0.92 -20.11
CA ARG A 123 -2.43 1.78 -19.42
C ARG A 123 -2.64 1.73 -17.92
N VAL A 124 -1.55 1.59 -17.18
CA VAL A 124 -1.56 1.65 -15.71
C VAL A 124 -1.78 3.09 -15.25
N GLN A 125 -2.87 3.32 -14.54
CA GLN A 125 -3.24 4.62 -13.99
C GLN A 125 -2.82 4.79 -12.53
N GLY A 126 -2.54 3.67 -11.85
CA GLY A 126 -2.06 3.67 -10.48
C GLY A 126 -1.66 2.28 -10.01
N VAL A 127 -0.85 2.25 -8.99
CA VAL A 127 -0.35 1.02 -8.36
C VAL A 127 -0.27 1.20 -6.84
N THR A 128 -0.63 0.16 -6.12
CA THR A 128 -0.39 0.01 -4.68
C THR A 128 0.35 -1.29 -4.42
N SER A 129 1.29 -1.27 -3.45
CA SER A 129 1.98 -2.48 -3.00
C SER A 129 1.55 -2.84 -1.58
N TRP A 130 1.50 -4.13 -1.31
CA TRP A 130 0.96 -4.72 -0.10
C TRP A 130 1.90 -5.77 0.45
N MET A 131 2.36 -5.56 1.68
CA MET A 131 3.18 -6.51 2.42
C MET A 131 2.29 -7.40 3.30
N PRO A 132 2.55 -8.71 3.39
CA PRO A 132 1.76 -9.58 4.26
C PRO A 132 2.04 -9.28 5.73
N SER A 133 0.98 -9.22 6.53
CA SER A 133 1.04 -9.08 7.99
C SER A 133 0.71 -10.42 8.64
N TRP A 134 1.47 -10.78 9.65
CA TRP A 134 1.43 -12.11 10.28
C TRP A 134 1.15 -12.02 11.78
N THR A 135 0.31 -12.89 12.27
CA THR A 135 0.08 -13.09 13.72
C THR A 135 0.24 -14.57 14.03
N ASP A 136 1.12 -14.90 14.97
CA ASP A 136 1.42 -16.28 15.38
C ASP A 136 1.75 -17.24 14.21
N GLY A 137 2.45 -16.72 13.19
CA GLY A 137 2.85 -17.49 12.01
C GLY A 137 1.74 -17.72 10.98
N VAL A 138 0.58 -17.10 11.15
CA VAL A 138 -0.53 -17.11 10.20
C VAL A 138 -0.66 -15.73 9.58
N GLN A 139 -0.81 -15.67 8.27
CA GLN A 139 -1.10 -14.40 7.60
C GLN A 139 -2.51 -13.94 7.97
N THR A 140 -2.60 -12.79 8.60
CA THR A 140 -3.87 -12.20 9.06
C THR A 140 -4.25 -10.93 8.33
N GLY A 141 -3.30 -10.31 7.65
CA GLY A 141 -3.51 -9.01 7.03
C GLY A 141 -2.58 -8.70 5.86
N TRP A 142 -2.78 -7.49 5.35
CA TRP A 142 -1.92 -6.83 4.39
C TRP A 142 -1.69 -5.38 4.82
N THR A 143 -0.44 -4.93 4.76
CA THR A 143 -0.05 -3.54 5.02
C THR A 143 0.30 -2.85 3.72
N LEU A 144 -0.30 -1.69 3.48
CA LEU A 144 0.03 -0.82 2.35
C LEU A 144 1.45 -0.28 2.54
N ASP A 145 2.33 -0.57 1.60
CA ASP A 145 3.73 -0.13 1.64
C ASP A 145 3.94 1.13 0.81
N PHE A 146 3.63 1.10 -0.48
CA PHE A 146 3.63 2.32 -1.27
C PHE A 146 2.41 2.43 -2.18
N MET A 147 2.13 3.64 -2.62
CA MET A 147 1.13 3.94 -3.65
C MET A 147 1.66 5.00 -4.61
N ARG A 148 1.46 4.78 -5.90
CA ARG A 148 1.87 5.67 -6.99
C ARG A 148 0.74 5.78 -8.01
N ARG A 149 0.57 6.95 -8.57
CA ARG A 149 -0.37 7.17 -9.68
C ARG A 149 0.36 7.79 -10.87
N ALA A 150 -0.15 7.55 -12.06
CA ALA A 150 0.29 8.27 -13.24
C ALA A 150 0.05 9.78 -13.06
N ALA A 151 0.94 10.62 -13.60
CA ALA A 151 0.87 12.07 -13.43
C ALA A 151 -0.44 12.66 -13.99
N ASP A 152 -0.90 12.09 -15.09
CA ASP A 152 -2.17 12.40 -15.77
C ASP A 152 -3.34 11.48 -15.37
N GLY A 153 -3.13 10.62 -14.34
CA GLY A 153 -4.12 9.66 -13.88
C GLY A 153 -5.39 10.32 -13.33
N PRO A 154 -6.54 9.65 -13.47
CA PRO A 154 -7.83 10.20 -13.08
C PRO A 154 -7.91 10.42 -11.56
N ASN A 155 -8.66 11.46 -11.17
CA ASN A 155 -8.94 11.70 -9.77
C ASN A 155 -9.73 10.53 -9.15
N GLY A 156 -9.30 10.07 -7.96
CA GLY A 156 -9.95 8.98 -7.24
C GLY A 156 -9.39 7.59 -7.58
N VAL A 157 -8.31 7.49 -8.37
CA VAL A 157 -7.67 6.21 -8.68
C VAL A 157 -7.09 5.53 -7.44
N MET A 158 -6.57 6.30 -6.46
CA MET A 158 -6.08 5.72 -5.21
C MET A 158 -7.21 5.19 -4.34
N GLU A 159 -8.31 5.94 -4.21
CA GLU A 159 -9.51 5.49 -3.52
C GLU A 159 -10.10 4.23 -4.18
N PHE A 160 -10.08 4.18 -5.51
CA PHE A 160 -10.47 2.99 -6.27
C PHE A 160 -9.60 1.79 -5.90
N LEU A 161 -8.27 1.94 -5.94
CA LEU A 161 -7.33 0.86 -5.61
C LEU A 161 -7.48 0.38 -4.17
N ILE A 162 -7.54 1.28 -3.19
CA ILE A 162 -7.70 0.93 -1.77
C ILE A 162 -9.02 0.19 -1.55
N ALA A 163 -10.13 0.68 -2.13
CA ALA A 163 -11.42 0.02 -2.01
C ALA A 163 -11.44 -1.37 -2.67
N LYS A 164 -10.82 -1.51 -3.86
CA LYS A 164 -10.73 -2.80 -4.55
C LYS A 164 -9.81 -3.79 -3.81
N ALA A 165 -8.73 -3.30 -3.20
CA ALA A 165 -7.88 -4.10 -2.32
C ALA A 165 -8.68 -4.64 -1.12
N ALA A 166 -9.39 -3.76 -0.42
CA ALA A 166 -10.20 -4.13 0.75
C ALA A 166 -11.25 -5.20 0.40
N LEU A 167 -12.00 -5.00 -0.70
CA LEU A 167 -12.99 -5.97 -1.15
C LEU A 167 -12.36 -7.32 -1.50
N ARG A 168 -11.24 -7.31 -2.23
CA ARG A 168 -10.54 -8.52 -2.61
C ARG A 168 -10.03 -9.28 -1.40
N MET A 169 -9.33 -8.60 -0.50
CA MET A 169 -8.76 -9.20 0.72
C MET A 169 -9.86 -9.78 1.61
N ARG A 170 -10.99 -9.06 1.76
CA ARG A 170 -12.18 -9.60 2.45
C ARG A 170 -12.67 -10.90 1.82
N ASP A 171 -12.82 -10.91 0.49
CA ASP A 171 -13.32 -12.08 -0.24
C ASP A 171 -12.34 -13.26 -0.18
N GLU A 172 -11.06 -13.01 0.07
CA GLU A 172 -10.03 -14.02 0.36
C GLU A 172 -9.98 -14.44 1.84
N GLY A 173 -10.84 -13.86 2.72
CA GLY A 173 -10.92 -14.21 4.13
C GLY A 173 -9.85 -13.56 5.00
N ILE A 174 -9.19 -12.51 4.52
CA ILE A 174 -8.22 -11.72 5.28
C ILE A 174 -8.96 -10.89 6.33
N ALA A 175 -8.41 -10.81 7.54
CA ALA A 175 -9.05 -10.14 8.65
C ALA A 175 -8.88 -8.62 8.61
N VAL A 176 -7.68 -8.15 8.32
CA VAL A 176 -7.34 -6.71 8.40
C VAL A 176 -6.48 -6.23 7.26
N MET A 177 -6.57 -4.93 6.98
CA MET A 177 -5.57 -4.20 6.19
C MET A 177 -5.19 -2.90 6.89
N SER A 178 -3.94 -2.48 6.77
CA SER A 178 -3.42 -1.21 7.29
C SER A 178 -2.65 -0.44 6.23
#